data_c3d0d5abdf4b9f5b04a7ae7a9e99435b
#
_entry.id   c3d0d5abdf4b9f5b04a7ae7a9e99435b
#
_cell.length_a   1.000
_cell.length_b   1.000
_cell.length_c   1.000
_cell.angle_alpha   90.00
_cell.angle_beta   90.00
_cell.angle_gamma   90.00
#
_symmetry.space_group_name_H-M   'P 1'
#
loop_
_entity.id
_entity.type
_entity.pdbx_description
1 polymer ?
#
loop_
_entity_poly.entity_id
_entity_poly.type
_entity_poly.pdbx_seq_one_letter_code
_entity_poly.pdbx_strand_id
1 'polypeptide(L)'
;MSSSSAVFFYDQSPPSIDYSDEVLSGLKASQKYISPKFFYDERGSQLFTEITRQPEYYLTETEIKLLSKHSEEISTLIGQEIMLIEYGSGSSTKIRILLESLRPSIYAPLDISRDYLVEAAQALALQYPWLEVHATCVDFTAEFELPFITDKRRVSFFPGSSIGNFE
;
A
#
# COMPACT_ATOMS: atom_id res chain seq x y z
N MET A 1 28.91 11.03 3.90
CA MET A 1 28.24 10.35 5.02
C MET A 1 27.23 9.40 4.38
N SER A 2 27.42 8.10 4.53
CA SER A 2 26.51 7.09 3.95
C SER A 2 25.21 7.17 4.73
N SER A 3 24.18 7.74 4.11
CA SER A 3 22.80 7.64 4.62
C SER A 3 22.39 6.18 4.48
N SER A 4 22.42 5.43 5.56
CA SER A 4 21.82 4.10 5.56
C SER A 4 20.32 4.31 5.53
N SER A 5 19.63 3.73 4.55
CA SER A 5 18.18 3.71 4.52
C SER A 5 17.65 3.14 5.84
N ALA A 6 16.75 3.86 6.49
CA ALA A 6 16.13 3.40 7.72
C ALA A 6 14.78 2.76 7.39
N VAL A 7 14.58 1.52 7.83
CA VAL A 7 13.28 0.86 7.77
C VAL A 7 12.75 0.75 9.19
N PHE A 8 11.59 1.34 9.42
CA PHE A 8 10.83 1.20 10.64
C PHE A 8 9.59 0.37 10.34
N PHE A 9 9.32 -0.59 11.20
CA PHE A 9 8.14 -1.44 11.09
C PHE A 9 7.24 -1.27 12.31
N TYR A 10 5.97 -1.06 12.05
CA TYR A 10 4.94 -0.90 13.07
C TYR A 10 3.84 -1.93 12.82
N ASP A 11 3.48 -2.66 13.85
CA ASP A 11 2.37 -3.61 13.79
C ASP A 11 1.21 -3.05 14.60
N GLN A 12 0.19 -2.61 13.90
CA GLN A 12 -1.09 -2.16 14.45
C GLN A 12 -2.20 -3.16 14.12
N SER A 13 -1.81 -4.37 13.72
CA SER A 13 -2.77 -5.45 13.53
C SER A 13 -3.49 -5.68 14.86
N PRO A 14 -4.82 -5.64 14.88
CA PRO A 14 -5.54 -5.97 16.10
C PRO A 14 -5.20 -7.39 16.54
N PRO A 15 -5.02 -7.64 17.85
CA PRO A 15 -4.79 -8.99 18.35
C PRO A 15 -5.94 -9.87 17.89
N SER A 16 -5.65 -10.96 17.19
CA SER A 16 -6.54 -11.96 16.57
C SER A 16 -8.04 -11.62 16.70
N ILE A 17 -8.56 -10.80 15.81
CA ILE A 17 -10.00 -10.60 15.73
C ILE A 17 -10.60 -11.90 15.22
N ASP A 18 -11.53 -12.47 15.99
CA ASP A 18 -12.39 -13.51 15.47
C ASP A 18 -13.40 -12.90 14.49
N TYR A 19 -13.10 -13.04 13.22
CA TYR A 19 -13.96 -12.55 12.13
C TYR A 19 -15.15 -13.47 11.84
N SER A 20 -15.36 -14.53 12.64
CA SER A 20 -16.41 -15.52 12.41
C SER A 20 -17.79 -14.88 12.35
N ASP A 21 -18.07 -13.93 13.23
CA ASP A 21 -19.38 -13.23 13.28
C ASP A 21 -19.59 -12.36 12.04
N GLU A 22 -18.57 -11.66 11.56
CA GLU A 22 -18.64 -10.84 10.34
C GLU A 22 -18.91 -11.74 9.11
N VAL A 23 -18.15 -12.81 8.97
CA VAL A 23 -18.31 -13.77 7.86
C VAL A 23 -19.68 -14.43 7.91
N LEU A 24 -20.12 -14.90 9.09
CA LEU A 24 -21.43 -15.52 9.26
C LEU A 24 -22.57 -14.54 8.98
N SER A 25 -22.44 -13.29 9.39
CA SER A 25 -23.43 -12.24 9.11
C SER A 25 -23.56 -12.01 7.59
N GLY A 26 -22.46 -11.85 6.89
CA GLY A 26 -22.47 -11.69 5.44
C GLY A 26 -23.06 -12.90 4.70
N LEU A 27 -22.71 -14.11 5.13
CA LEU A 27 -23.24 -15.34 4.53
C LEU A 27 -24.72 -15.60 4.86
N LYS A 28 -25.25 -15.06 5.95
CA LYS A 28 -26.67 -15.14 6.34
C LYS A 28 -27.53 -14.03 5.72
N ALA A 29 -26.93 -12.98 5.18
CA ALA A 29 -27.66 -11.89 4.54
C ALA A 29 -28.51 -12.40 3.35
N SER A 30 -29.59 -11.70 3.03
CA SER A 30 -30.45 -12.03 1.87
C SER A 30 -29.65 -12.02 0.56
N GLN A 31 -28.82 -11.00 0.36
CA GLN A 31 -27.74 -10.99 -0.62
C GLN A 31 -26.44 -11.32 0.10
N LYS A 32 -25.90 -12.49 -0.17
CA LYS A 32 -24.69 -12.97 0.50
C LYS A 32 -23.47 -12.19 0.03
N TYR A 33 -22.62 -11.86 1.00
CA TYR A 33 -21.35 -11.16 0.72
C TYR A 33 -20.25 -11.65 1.67
N ILE A 34 -19.02 -11.40 1.27
CA ILE A 34 -17.81 -11.53 2.10
C ILE A 34 -16.97 -10.28 1.85
N SER A 35 -16.50 -9.66 2.93
CA SER A 35 -15.62 -8.48 2.83
C SER A 35 -14.38 -8.79 2.00
N PRO A 36 -13.99 -7.94 1.04
CA PRO A 36 -12.79 -8.14 0.21
C PRO A 36 -11.50 -8.34 1.01
N LYS A 37 -11.38 -7.78 2.21
CA LYS A 37 -10.20 -7.92 3.07
C LYS A 37 -9.80 -9.38 3.34
N PHE A 38 -10.76 -10.32 3.33
CA PHE A 38 -10.49 -11.75 3.53
C PHE A 38 -9.83 -12.45 2.34
N PHE A 39 -9.67 -11.76 1.21
CA PHE A 39 -8.98 -12.28 0.03
C PHE A 39 -7.53 -11.80 -0.08
N TYR A 40 -7.04 -11.00 0.88
CA TYR A 40 -5.70 -10.42 0.88
C TYR A 40 -4.76 -11.05 1.93
N ASP A 41 -4.97 -12.34 2.23
CA ASP A 41 -3.96 -13.15 2.92
C ASP A 41 -2.73 -13.38 2.00
N GLU A 42 -1.71 -14.04 2.49
CA GLU A 42 -0.50 -14.32 1.71
C GLU A 42 -0.82 -15.01 0.38
N ARG A 43 -1.69 -16.03 0.41
CA ARG A 43 -2.09 -16.77 -0.79
C ARG A 43 -2.92 -15.91 -1.74
N GLY A 44 -3.85 -15.14 -1.22
CA GLY A 44 -4.67 -14.20 -1.99
C GLY A 44 -3.82 -13.12 -2.67
N SER A 45 -2.84 -12.58 -1.98
CA SER A 45 -1.89 -11.60 -2.53
C SER A 45 -1.05 -12.18 -3.68
N GLN A 46 -0.59 -13.44 -3.54
CA GLN A 46 0.08 -14.16 -4.63
C GLN A 46 -0.83 -14.37 -5.83
N LEU A 47 -2.07 -14.84 -5.60
CA LEU A 47 -3.07 -15.03 -6.66
C LEU A 47 -3.43 -13.72 -7.34
N PHE A 48 -3.57 -12.63 -6.60
CA PHE A 48 -3.82 -11.32 -7.19
C PHE A 48 -2.65 -10.89 -8.10
N THR A 49 -1.41 -11.14 -7.68
CA THR A 49 -0.24 -10.88 -8.53
C THR A 49 -0.31 -11.67 -9.86
N GLU A 50 -0.78 -12.93 -9.84
CA GLU A 50 -0.98 -13.70 -11.06
C GLU A 50 -2.14 -13.14 -11.91
N ILE A 51 -3.22 -12.68 -11.28
CA ILE A 51 -4.34 -12.00 -11.97
C ILE A 51 -3.85 -10.75 -12.71
N THR A 52 -3.01 -9.93 -12.08
CA THR A 52 -2.49 -8.70 -12.71
C THR A 52 -1.63 -8.92 -13.94
N ARG A 53 -1.19 -10.18 -14.18
CA ARG A 53 -0.41 -10.60 -15.37
C ARG A 53 -1.28 -11.11 -16.51
N GLN A 54 -2.59 -11.30 -16.27
CA GLN A 54 -3.49 -11.80 -17.30
C GLN A 54 -3.86 -10.69 -18.29
N PRO A 55 -3.93 -10.98 -19.59
CA PRO A 55 -4.30 -9.99 -20.61
C PRO A 55 -5.67 -9.34 -20.38
N GLU A 56 -6.60 -10.07 -19.77
CA GLU A 56 -7.95 -9.61 -19.45
C GLU A 56 -7.96 -8.57 -18.32
N TYR A 57 -6.95 -8.59 -17.43
CA TYR A 57 -6.82 -7.65 -16.33
C TYR A 57 -5.95 -6.45 -16.73
N TYR A 58 -6.44 -5.67 -17.67
CA TYR A 58 -5.71 -4.54 -18.25
C TYR A 58 -5.48 -3.35 -17.28
N LEU A 59 -6.19 -3.30 -16.16
CA LEU A 59 -6.20 -2.15 -15.23
C LEU A 59 -4.81 -1.83 -14.68
N THR A 60 -4.08 -2.84 -14.21
CA THR A 60 -2.72 -2.64 -13.65
C THR A 60 -1.76 -2.05 -14.70
N GLU A 61 -1.77 -2.60 -15.91
CA GLU A 61 -0.90 -2.13 -16.98
C GLU A 61 -1.25 -0.69 -17.43
N THR A 62 -2.55 -0.40 -17.51
CA THR A 62 -3.04 0.94 -17.85
C THR A 62 -2.63 1.97 -16.81
N GLU A 63 -2.78 1.64 -15.52
CA GLU A 63 -2.40 2.52 -14.42
C GLU A 63 -0.88 2.77 -14.41
N ILE A 64 -0.06 1.73 -14.61
CA ILE A 64 1.40 1.86 -14.74
C ILE A 64 1.76 2.81 -15.89
N LYS A 65 1.12 2.64 -17.06
CA LYS A 65 1.35 3.52 -18.22
C LYS A 65 0.97 4.99 -17.92
N LEU A 66 -0.16 5.21 -17.25
CA LEU A 66 -0.61 6.56 -16.86
C LEU A 66 0.35 7.18 -15.84
N LEU A 67 0.72 6.46 -14.80
CA LEU A 67 1.69 6.93 -13.81
C LEU A 67 3.03 7.27 -14.45
N SER A 68 3.56 6.38 -15.30
CA SER A 68 4.83 6.62 -16.00
C SER A 68 4.77 7.85 -16.90
N LYS A 69 3.64 8.05 -17.60
CA LYS A 69 3.46 9.19 -18.51
C LYS A 69 3.37 10.52 -17.77
N HIS A 70 2.73 10.55 -16.60
CA HIS A 70 2.42 11.78 -15.86
C HIS A 70 3.26 11.97 -14.59
N SER A 71 4.23 11.12 -14.33
CA SER A 71 5.03 11.15 -13.08
C SER A 71 5.73 12.48 -12.85
N GLU A 72 6.28 13.11 -13.90
CA GLU A 72 6.95 14.42 -13.81
C GLU A 72 5.96 15.56 -13.55
N GLU A 73 4.78 15.53 -14.19
CA GLU A 73 3.72 16.48 -13.94
C GLU A 73 3.21 16.37 -12.51
N ILE A 74 2.96 15.16 -12.04
CA ILE A 74 2.56 14.87 -10.65
C ILE A 74 3.63 15.39 -9.68
N SER A 75 4.90 15.12 -9.95
CA SER A 75 6.02 15.59 -9.13
C SER A 75 6.09 17.12 -9.07
N THR A 76 5.87 17.79 -10.19
CA THR A 76 5.86 19.26 -10.27
C THR A 76 4.73 19.86 -9.42
N LEU A 77 3.53 19.27 -9.48
CA LEU A 77 2.35 19.74 -8.74
C LEU A 77 2.46 19.47 -7.23
N ILE A 78 2.99 18.31 -6.87
CA ILE A 78 3.15 17.90 -5.49
C ILE A 78 4.33 18.63 -4.82
N GLY A 79 5.45 18.78 -5.53
CA GLY A 79 6.68 19.35 -4.98
C GLY A 79 7.46 18.36 -4.12
N GLN A 80 8.52 18.86 -3.49
CA GLN A 80 9.48 18.06 -2.71
C GLN A 80 9.17 18.10 -1.19
N GLU A 81 10.02 17.43 -0.41
CA GLU A 81 9.95 17.42 1.06
C GLU A 81 8.62 16.90 1.59
N ILE A 82 8.14 15.80 1.04
CA ILE A 82 6.87 15.17 1.39
C ILE A 82 7.07 13.85 2.12
N MET A 83 6.03 13.43 2.84
CA MET A 83 5.78 12.06 3.22
C MET A 83 4.73 11.47 2.28
N LEU A 84 5.09 10.40 1.58
CA LEU A 84 4.19 9.67 0.69
C LEU A 84 3.59 8.48 1.41
N ILE A 85 2.27 8.47 1.56
CA ILE A 85 1.51 7.39 2.22
C ILE A 85 0.83 6.57 1.14
N GLU A 86 1.04 5.27 1.12
CA GLU A 86 0.38 4.36 0.18
C GLU A 86 -0.56 3.41 0.91
N TYR A 87 -1.82 3.38 0.46
CA TYR A 87 -2.84 2.49 0.98
C TYR A 87 -2.93 1.21 0.15
N GLY A 88 -2.68 0.05 0.79
CA GLY A 88 -2.62 -1.23 0.11
C GLY A 88 -1.38 -1.32 -0.79
N SER A 89 -0.20 -1.22 -0.18
CA SER A 89 1.08 -1.09 -0.91
C SER A 89 1.43 -2.29 -1.78
N GLY A 90 0.93 -3.47 -1.43
CA GLY A 90 1.06 -4.67 -2.25
C GLY A 90 2.48 -4.92 -2.75
N SER A 91 2.63 -5.24 -4.05
CA SER A 91 3.93 -5.56 -4.69
C SER A 91 4.89 -4.38 -4.87
N SER A 92 4.53 -3.19 -4.45
CA SER A 92 5.32 -1.96 -4.57
C SER A 92 5.76 -1.59 -6.00
N THR A 93 5.19 -2.20 -7.03
CA THR A 93 5.60 -1.96 -8.42
C THR A 93 5.26 -0.55 -8.88
N LYS A 94 4.06 -0.07 -8.58
CA LYS A 94 3.57 1.25 -9.00
C LYS A 94 4.26 2.39 -8.25
N ILE A 95 4.51 2.18 -6.96
CA ILE A 95 5.14 3.19 -6.13
C ILE A 95 6.54 3.55 -6.60
N ARG A 96 7.28 2.59 -7.18
CA ARG A 96 8.63 2.83 -7.70
C ARG A 96 8.66 3.97 -8.72
N ILE A 97 7.62 4.09 -9.57
CA ILE A 97 7.50 5.17 -10.55
C ILE A 97 7.42 6.53 -9.84
N LEU A 98 6.63 6.59 -8.77
CA LEU A 98 6.48 7.82 -7.99
C LEU A 98 7.69 8.10 -7.12
N LEU A 99 8.35 7.10 -6.55
CA LEU A 99 9.58 7.28 -5.78
C LEU A 99 10.69 7.88 -6.62
N GLU A 100 10.84 7.46 -7.88
CA GLU A 100 11.84 7.98 -8.81
C GLU A 100 11.60 9.47 -9.13
N SER A 101 10.35 9.86 -9.34
CA SER A 101 9.99 11.22 -9.76
C SER A 101 9.81 12.19 -8.59
N LEU A 102 9.11 11.79 -7.52
CA LEU A 102 8.80 12.63 -6.36
C LEU A 102 9.96 12.76 -5.38
N ARG A 103 10.77 11.73 -5.24
CA ARG A 103 11.83 11.64 -4.24
C ARG A 103 11.37 12.05 -2.84
N PRO A 104 10.31 11.42 -2.29
CA PRO A 104 9.81 11.77 -0.96
C PRO A 104 10.87 11.52 0.11
N SER A 105 10.88 12.34 1.17
CA SER A 105 11.78 12.12 2.32
C SER A 105 11.39 10.86 3.08
N ILE A 106 10.09 10.60 3.17
CA ILE A 106 9.51 9.48 3.91
C ILE A 106 8.51 8.76 3.00
N TYR A 107 8.55 7.44 3.02
CA TYR A 107 7.53 6.57 2.44
C TYR A 107 6.88 5.73 3.53
N ALA A 108 5.56 5.80 3.61
CA ALA A 108 4.75 5.14 4.62
C ALA A 108 3.77 4.15 3.94
N PRO A 109 4.20 2.94 3.61
CA PRO A 109 3.32 1.91 3.08
C PRO A 109 2.42 1.35 4.19
N LEU A 110 1.12 1.23 3.89
CA LEU A 110 0.10 0.64 4.73
C LEU A 110 -0.43 -0.62 4.06
N ASP A 111 -0.43 -1.74 4.77
CA ASP A 111 -0.99 -2.99 4.27
C ASP A 111 -1.42 -3.89 5.43
N ILE A 112 -2.38 -4.77 5.20
CA ILE A 112 -2.82 -5.77 6.18
C ILE A 112 -1.92 -7.02 6.15
N SER A 113 -1.22 -7.25 5.04
CA SER A 113 -0.35 -8.41 4.80
C SER A 113 1.04 -8.17 5.37
N ARG A 114 1.22 -8.48 6.66
CA ARG A 114 2.42 -8.18 7.45
C ARG A 114 3.73 -8.62 6.79
N ASP A 115 3.86 -9.90 6.48
CA ASP A 115 5.13 -10.46 6.01
C ASP A 115 5.48 -9.94 4.61
N TYR A 116 4.49 -9.77 3.76
CA TYR A 116 4.64 -9.19 2.44
C TYR A 116 5.06 -7.71 2.51
N LEU A 117 4.47 -6.94 3.43
CA LEU A 117 4.83 -5.54 3.68
C LEU A 117 6.28 -5.39 4.14
N VAL A 118 6.73 -6.25 5.07
CA VAL A 118 8.11 -6.23 5.58
C VAL A 118 9.10 -6.51 4.46
N GLU A 119 8.87 -7.55 3.66
CA GLU A 119 9.72 -7.91 2.53
C GLU A 119 9.81 -6.78 1.49
N ALA A 120 8.67 -6.21 1.13
CA ALA A 120 8.59 -5.10 0.18
C ALA A 120 9.32 -3.85 0.70
N ALA A 121 9.15 -3.49 1.97
CA ALA A 121 9.81 -2.35 2.60
C ALA A 121 11.34 -2.52 2.62
N GLN A 122 11.83 -3.70 2.97
CA GLN A 122 13.26 -4.00 2.96
C GLN A 122 13.86 -3.93 1.54
N ALA A 123 13.16 -4.47 0.54
CA ALA A 123 13.58 -4.41 -0.84
C ALA A 123 13.65 -2.97 -1.37
N LEU A 124 12.68 -2.13 -1.01
CA LEU A 124 12.69 -0.70 -1.36
C LEU A 124 13.83 0.06 -0.70
N ALA A 125 14.09 -0.18 0.57
CA ALA A 125 15.17 0.47 1.30
C ALA A 125 16.56 0.11 0.72
N LEU A 126 16.75 -1.12 0.28
CA LEU A 126 17.96 -1.53 -0.42
C LEU A 126 18.13 -0.83 -1.79
N GLN A 127 17.02 -0.65 -2.52
CA GLN A 127 17.01 -0.01 -3.83
C GLN A 127 17.18 1.52 -3.72
N TYR A 128 16.59 2.13 -2.68
CA TYR A 128 16.56 3.58 -2.47
C TYR A 128 17.23 3.97 -1.15
N PRO A 129 18.58 3.99 -1.06
CA PRO A 129 19.30 4.26 0.19
C PRO A 129 19.02 5.64 0.81
N TRP A 130 18.43 6.55 0.05
CA TRP A 130 18.03 7.89 0.48
C TRP A 130 16.65 7.94 1.12
N LEU A 131 15.84 6.87 1.01
CA LEU A 131 14.45 6.82 1.43
C LEU A 131 14.34 6.31 2.87
N GLU A 132 13.62 7.03 3.69
CA GLU A 132 13.18 6.56 5.00
C GLU A 132 11.83 5.85 4.85
N VAL A 133 11.74 4.58 5.26
CA VAL A 133 10.53 3.75 5.09
C VAL A 133 9.89 3.45 6.44
N HIS A 134 8.62 3.85 6.59
CA HIS A 134 7.80 3.59 7.77
C HIS A 134 6.65 2.64 7.43
N ALA A 135 6.94 1.36 7.38
CA ALA A 135 5.97 0.33 7.05
C ALA A 135 5.02 0.05 8.22
N THR A 136 3.72 0.21 8.01
CA THR A 136 2.71 -0.01 9.05
C THR A 136 1.75 -1.11 8.62
N CYS A 137 1.74 -2.22 9.36
CA CYS A 137 0.75 -3.27 9.20
C CYS A 137 -0.54 -2.84 9.90
N VAL A 138 -1.61 -2.60 9.14
CA VAL A 138 -2.86 -2.04 9.65
C VAL A 138 -4.03 -2.37 8.74
N ASP A 139 -5.21 -2.58 9.32
CA ASP A 139 -6.47 -2.51 8.60
C ASP A 139 -6.89 -1.04 8.49
N PHE A 140 -6.54 -0.40 7.38
CA PHE A 140 -6.83 1.01 7.12
C PHE A 140 -8.31 1.28 6.78
N THR A 141 -9.18 0.27 6.80
CA THR A 141 -10.64 0.43 6.73
C THR A 141 -11.23 0.83 8.09
N ALA A 142 -10.47 0.61 9.16
CA ALA A 142 -10.80 1.05 10.51
C ALA A 142 -10.07 2.37 10.84
N GLU A 143 -10.46 2.99 11.93
CA GLU A 143 -9.75 4.16 12.45
C GLU A 143 -8.34 3.77 12.89
N PHE A 144 -7.33 4.49 12.42
CA PHE A 144 -5.93 4.27 12.79
C PHE A 144 -5.17 5.60 12.82
N GLU A 145 -4.05 5.60 13.53
CA GLU A 145 -3.11 6.70 13.55
C GLU A 145 -1.74 6.26 13.03
N LEU A 146 -1.06 7.15 12.31
CA LEU A 146 0.33 6.87 11.94
C LEU A 146 1.19 6.86 13.22
N PRO A 147 1.99 5.80 13.44
CA PRO A 147 2.70 5.56 14.70
C PRO A 147 3.95 6.44 14.87
N PHE A 148 4.09 7.48 14.08
CA PHE A 148 5.21 8.41 14.12
C PHE A 148 4.76 9.83 13.74
N ILE A 149 5.54 10.82 14.19
CA ILE A 149 5.25 12.23 13.96
C ILE A 149 6.29 12.79 12.99
N THR A 150 5.82 13.59 12.03
CA THR A 150 6.66 14.32 11.09
C THR A 150 6.05 15.68 10.77
N ASP A 151 6.88 16.66 10.47
CA ASP A 151 6.50 17.98 9.95
C ASP A 151 6.32 18.00 8.43
N LYS A 152 6.64 16.89 7.76
CA LYS A 152 6.52 16.77 6.31
C LYS A 152 5.06 16.83 5.87
N ARG A 153 4.81 17.48 4.73
CA ARG A 153 3.50 17.48 4.09
C ARG A 153 3.12 16.06 3.69
N ARG A 154 1.92 15.64 4.06
CA ARG A 154 1.39 14.30 3.78
C ARG A 154 0.76 14.28 2.41
N VAL A 155 1.10 13.29 1.61
CA VAL A 155 0.51 12.99 0.30
C VAL A 155 0.06 11.55 0.31
N SER A 156 -1.23 11.33 0.06
CA SER A 156 -1.83 10.00 0.02
C SER A 156 -1.88 9.50 -1.42
N PHE A 157 -1.47 8.26 -1.60
CA PHE A 157 -1.57 7.51 -2.85
C PHE A 157 -2.38 6.25 -2.62
N PHE A 158 -3.46 6.09 -3.38
CA PHE A 158 -4.37 4.95 -3.27
C PHE A 158 -4.53 4.27 -4.63
N PRO A 159 -3.60 3.38 -4.99
CA PRO A 159 -3.55 2.73 -6.30
C PRO A 159 -4.50 1.53 -6.42
N GLY A 160 -4.60 1.01 -7.63
CA GLY A 160 -5.14 -0.32 -7.90
C GLY A 160 -6.65 -0.42 -7.93
N SER A 161 -7.36 0.71 -8.03
CA SER A 161 -8.84 0.75 -8.01
C SER A 161 -9.45 0.22 -6.70
N SER A 162 -8.65 -0.07 -5.69
CA SER A 162 -9.12 -0.61 -4.40
C SER A 162 -10.12 0.31 -3.71
N ILE A 163 -10.04 1.62 -3.94
CA ILE A 163 -11.00 2.61 -3.42
C ILE A 163 -12.45 2.29 -3.81
N GLY A 164 -12.68 1.61 -4.93
CA GLY A 164 -14.00 1.20 -5.38
C GLY A 164 -14.61 0.04 -4.58
N ASN A 165 -13.84 -0.58 -3.69
CA ASN A 165 -14.30 -1.67 -2.81
C ASN A 165 -14.82 -1.16 -1.45
N PHE A 166 -14.75 0.14 -1.20
CA PHE A 166 -15.22 0.76 0.04
C PHE A 166 -16.55 1.48 -0.20
N GLU A 167 -17.47 1.34 0.79
CA GLU A 167 -18.79 1.99 0.80
C GLU A 167 -18.74 3.34 1.52
#